data_252be83705c7cacd9043cad48a3a1a9e
#
_entry.id   252be83705c7cacd9043cad48a3a1a9e
#
_cell.length_a   1.000
_cell.length_b   1.000
_cell.length_c   1.000
_cell.angle_alpha   90.00
_cell.angle_beta   90.00
_cell.angle_gamma   90.00
#
_symmetry.space_group_name_H-M   'P 1'
#
loop_
_entity.id
_entity.type
_entity.pdbx_description
1 polymer ?
#
loop_
_entity_poly.entity_id
_entity_poly.type
_entity_poly.pdbx_seq_one_letter_code
_entity_poly.pdbx_strand_id
1 'polypeptide(L)'
;MQTEEQNINEEQELYENYRIEVEKGQKILRIDKYLMMRIEGTSRNKIQTAAKAGCVKVNNAVVKSNYRVKGGDIIQIFLTRPPQEIEIIPQDIPIDIVYEDEDLVVVNKPANMVVHPGYGNYYGTLLNALTFHFEKNHKAEGEAPKPLLVHRIDKDTTGLLLVAKN
;
A
#
# COMPACT_ATOMS: atom_id res chain seq x y z
N MET A 1 48.10 -19.73 14.84
CA MET A 1 47.29 -18.94 13.88
C MET A 1 45.84 -19.18 14.24
N GLN A 2 45.31 -18.31 15.08
CA GLN A 2 43.90 -18.35 15.53
C GLN A 2 43.14 -17.43 14.60
N THR A 3 42.20 -17.97 13.84
CA THR A 3 41.26 -17.22 13.00
C THR A 3 40.13 -16.78 13.92
N GLU A 4 40.08 -15.48 14.22
CA GLU A 4 38.96 -14.84 14.92
C GLU A 4 37.76 -14.81 13.97
N GLU A 5 36.78 -15.65 14.26
CA GLU A 5 35.43 -15.51 13.70
C GLU A 5 34.79 -14.27 14.32
N GLN A 6 34.79 -13.18 13.57
CA GLN A 6 34.00 -12.00 13.89
C GLN A 6 32.52 -12.31 13.64
N ASN A 7 31.83 -12.73 14.71
CA ASN A 7 30.37 -12.71 14.76
C ASN A 7 29.91 -11.25 14.80
N ILE A 8 29.70 -10.68 13.64
CA ILE A 8 29.00 -9.40 13.51
C ILE A 8 27.49 -9.72 13.63
N ASN A 9 26.98 -9.65 14.86
CA ASN A 9 25.56 -9.52 15.11
C ASN A 9 25.16 -8.08 14.70
N GLU A 10 24.96 -7.85 13.41
CA GLU A 10 24.23 -6.67 12.96
C GLU A 10 22.78 -6.82 13.45
N GLU A 11 22.43 -6.15 14.53
CA GLU A 11 21.04 -5.95 14.92
C GLU A 11 20.37 -5.23 13.74
N GLN A 12 19.67 -6.00 12.88
CA GLN A 12 18.94 -5.45 11.77
C GLN A 12 17.85 -4.54 12.32
N GLU A 13 18.00 -3.25 12.05
CA GLU A 13 17.03 -2.24 12.45
C GLU A 13 15.67 -2.54 11.80
N LEU A 14 14.63 -2.67 12.62
CA LEU A 14 13.28 -3.00 12.20
C LEU A 14 12.41 -1.76 12.24
N TYR A 15 11.79 -1.44 11.11
CA TYR A 15 10.89 -0.29 10.95
C TYR A 15 9.43 -0.74 10.95
N GLU A 16 8.55 -0.01 11.64
CA GLU A 16 7.10 -0.23 11.57
C GLU A 16 6.59 0.22 10.19
N ASN A 17 6.34 -0.75 9.29
CA ASN A 17 5.88 -0.49 7.93
C ASN A 17 4.37 -0.46 7.80
N TYR A 18 3.66 -1.19 8.66
CA TYR A 18 2.19 -1.22 8.65
C TYR A 18 1.67 -1.16 10.07
N ARG A 19 0.64 -0.32 10.25
CA ARG A 19 -0.15 -0.24 11.47
C ARG A 19 -1.63 -0.32 11.09
N ILE A 20 -2.32 -1.37 11.52
CA ILE A 20 -3.70 -1.64 11.15
C ILE A 20 -4.53 -1.77 12.42
N GLU A 21 -5.50 -0.89 12.59
CA GLU A 21 -6.53 -1.03 13.63
C GLU A 21 -7.67 -1.89 13.09
N VAL A 22 -8.02 -2.94 13.84
CA VAL A 22 -9.05 -3.88 13.45
C VAL A 22 -10.42 -3.34 13.85
N GLU A 23 -11.33 -3.22 12.89
CA GLU A 23 -12.69 -2.75 13.10
C GLU A 23 -13.42 -3.57 14.17
N LYS A 24 -14.18 -2.92 15.06
CA LYS A 24 -14.89 -3.57 16.18
C LYS A 24 -15.86 -4.69 15.74
N GLY A 25 -16.41 -4.61 14.53
CA GLY A 25 -17.30 -5.62 13.94
C GLY A 25 -16.59 -6.75 13.17
N GLN A 26 -15.26 -6.79 13.15
CA GLN A 26 -14.50 -7.79 12.43
C GLN A 26 -14.79 -9.19 12.93
N LYS A 27 -15.23 -10.09 12.03
CA LYS A 27 -15.36 -11.53 12.34
C LYS A 27 -13.99 -12.12 12.64
N ILE A 28 -13.94 -13.03 13.63
CA ILE A 28 -12.70 -13.70 14.03
C ILE A 28 -12.09 -14.43 12.84
N LEU A 29 -10.88 -14.03 12.47
CA LEU A 29 -10.13 -14.58 11.34
C LEU A 29 -8.66 -14.79 11.75
N ARG A 30 -7.99 -15.76 11.14
CA ARG A 30 -6.54 -15.93 11.36
C ARG A 30 -5.79 -14.74 10.79
N ILE A 31 -4.75 -14.27 11.51
CA ILE A 31 -3.99 -13.08 11.14
C ILE A 31 -3.32 -13.24 9.75
N ASP A 32 -2.86 -14.44 9.39
CA ASP A 32 -2.28 -14.69 8.08
C ASP A 32 -3.28 -14.49 6.93
N LYS A 33 -4.55 -14.83 7.13
CA LYS A 33 -5.63 -14.57 6.17
C LYS A 33 -6.07 -13.11 6.19
N TYR A 34 -6.19 -12.52 7.37
CA TYR A 34 -6.61 -11.13 7.53
C TYR A 34 -5.64 -10.16 6.83
N LEU A 35 -4.34 -10.33 7.08
CA LEU A 35 -3.30 -9.48 6.49
C LEU A 35 -3.16 -9.66 4.97
N MET A 36 -3.32 -10.89 4.47
CA MET A 36 -3.32 -11.14 3.02
C MET A 36 -4.41 -10.35 2.29
N MET A 37 -5.55 -10.10 2.94
CA MET A 37 -6.66 -9.32 2.36
C MET A 37 -6.46 -7.81 2.48
N ARG A 38 -5.58 -7.34 3.35
CA ARG A 38 -5.39 -5.91 3.69
C ARG A 38 -4.07 -5.35 3.16
N ILE A 39 -3.06 -6.20 2.94
CA ILE A 39 -1.75 -5.77 2.45
C ILE A 39 -1.57 -6.25 1.03
N GLU A 40 -1.47 -5.29 0.16
CA GLU A 40 -1.30 -5.49 -1.26
C GLU A 40 0.07 -6.11 -1.61
N GLY A 41 0.12 -6.95 -2.63
CA GLY A 41 1.37 -7.58 -3.10
C GLY A 41 2.01 -8.56 -2.13
N THR A 42 1.30 -8.92 -1.04
CA THR A 42 1.77 -9.94 -0.09
C THR A 42 1.10 -11.30 -0.35
N SER A 43 1.76 -12.35 0.12
CA SER A 43 1.23 -13.70 0.09
C SER A 43 1.15 -14.26 1.51
N ARG A 44 0.31 -15.29 1.69
CA ARG A 44 0.17 -15.96 2.97
C ARG A 44 1.52 -16.50 3.50
N ASN A 45 2.36 -17.01 2.62
CA ASN A 45 3.69 -17.50 3.00
C ASN A 45 4.60 -16.38 3.51
N LYS A 46 4.60 -15.22 2.86
CA LYS A 46 5.37 -14.04 3.32
C LYS A 46 4.94 -13.61 4.72
N ILE A 47 3.62 -13.57 4.98
CA ILE A 47 3.09 -13.21 6.30
C ILE A 47 3.49 -14.25 7.36
N GLN A 48 3.42 -15.55 7.03
CA GLN A 48 3.83 -16.62 7.94
C GLN A 48 5.32 -16.57 8.26
N THR A 49 6.15 -16.26 7.28
CA THR A 49 7.59 -16.06 7.48
C THR A 49 7.86 -14.85 8.37
N ALA A 50 7.22 -13.73 8.12
CA ALA A 50 7.33 -12.52 8.96
C ALA A 50 6.88 -12.78 10.41
N ALA A 51 5.78 -13.51 10.59
CA ALA A 51 5.31 -13.87 11.94
C ALA A 51 6.27 -14.82 12.67
N LYS A 52 6.93 -15.77 11.97
CA LYS A 52 7.97 -16.63 12.52
C LYS A 52 9.22 -15.85 12.94
N ALA A 53 9.56 -14.82 12.15
CA ALA A 53 10.68 -13.92 12.43
C ALA A 53 10.37 -12.89 13.54
N GLY A 54 9.18 -12.92 14.16
CA GLY A 54 8.79 -11.96 15.21
C GLY A 54 8.42 -10.58 14.68
N CYS A 55 8.32 -10.40 13.36
CA CYS A 55 8.04 -9.12 12.72
C CYS A 55 6.55 -8.74 12.72
N VAL A 56 5.66 -9.59 13.22
CA VAL A 56 4.22 -9.32 13.35
C VAL A 56 3.85 -9.24 14.82
N LYS A 57 3.35 -8.09 15.24
CA LYS A 57 2.88 -7.85 16.61
C LYS A 57 1.40 -7.50 16.61
N VAL A 58 0.72 -7.87 17.69
CA VAL A 58 -0.65 -7.43 17.99
C VAL A 58 -0.65 -6.85 19.40
N ASN A 59 -1.13 -5.63 19.53
CA ASN A 59 -1.13 -4.90 20.81
C ASN A 59 0.26 -4.91 21.46
N ASN A 60 1.31 -4.66 20.66
CA ASN A 60 2.74 -4.67 21.01
C ASN A 60 3.34 -6.07 21.37
N ALA A 61 2.57 -7.15 21.31
CA ALA A 61 3.05 -8.50 21.57
C ALA A 61 3.29 -9.30 20.27
N VAL A 62 4.43 -9.99 20.16
CA VAL A 62 4.72 -10.88 19.02
C VAL A 62 3.70 -12.01 18.96
N VAL A 63 3.13 -12.26 17.78
CA VAL A 63 2.11 -13.28 17.58
C VAL A 63 2.52 -14.30 16.52
N LYS A 64 1.98 -15.52 16.64
CA LYS A 64 2.13 -16.56 15.61
C LYS A 64 1.15 -16.30 14.43
N SER A 65 1.46 -16.85 13.27
CA SER A 65 0.63 -16.71 12.05
C SER A 65 -0.81 -17.26 12.17
N ASN A 66 -1.09 -18.06 13.20
CA ASN A 66 -2.43 -18.59 13.47
C ASN A 66 -3.20 -17.77 14.50
N TYR A 67 -2.67 -16.65 14.99
CA TYR A 67 -3.38 -15.75 15.89
C TYR A 67 -4.76 -15.40 15.33
N ARG A 68 -5.76 -15.35 16.19
CA ARG A 68 -7.13 -15.00 15.81
C ARG A 68 -7.39 -13.53 16.11
N VAL A 69 -7.44 -12.76 15.06
CA VAL A 69 -7.69 -11.30 15.09
C VAL A 69 -9.07 -11.02 15.66
N LYS A 70 -9.15 -10.02 16.53
CA LYS A 70 -10.37 -9.56 17.20
C LYS A 70 -10.59 -8.08 16.89
N GLY A 71 -11.84 -7.65 16.92
CA GLY A 71 -12.16 -6.22 16.81
C GLY A 71 -11.48 -5.39 17.90
N GLY A 72 -10.84 -4.30 17.51
CA GLY A 72 -10.05 -3.44 18.39
C GLY A 72 -8.57 -3.84 18.54
N ASP A 73 -8.12 -4.94 17.92
CA ASP A 73 -6.69 -5.27 17.89
C ASP A 73 -5.92 -4.23 17.05
N ILE A 74 -4.73 -3.87 17.52
CA ILE A 74 -3.77 -3.06 16.76
C ILE A 74 -2.69 -3.99 16.26
N ILE A 75 -2.65 -4.21 14.94
CA ILE A 75 -1.66 -5.05 14.29
C ILE A 75 -0.53 -4.17 13.76
N GLN A 76 0.72 -4.54 14.08
CA GLN A 76 1.93 -3.86 13.64
C GLN A 76 2.81 -4.85 12.90
N ILE A 77 3.39 -4.42 11.76
CA ILE A 77 4.31 -5.23 10.97
C ILE A 77 5.61 -4.46 10.79
N PHE A 78 6.69 -5.11 11.17
CA PHE A 78 8.04 -4.57 11.12
C PHE A 78 8.82 -5.22 9.98
N LEU A 79 9.52 -4.42 9.19
CA LEU A 79 10.41 -4.90 8.13
C LEU A 79 11.81 -4.30 8.31
N THR A 80 12.81 -4.94 7.73
CA THR A 80 14.20 -4.45 7.72
C THR A 80 14.43 -3.26 6.79
N ARG A 81 13.41 -2.86 6.04
CA ARG A 81 13.45 -1.67 5.18
C ARG A 81 12.52 -0.62 5.76
N PRO A 82 12.93 0.65 5.79
CA PRO A 82 12.02 1.72 6.18
C PRO A 82 10.78 1.71 5.28
N PRO A 83 9.64 2.23 5.77
CA PRO A 83 8.47 2.43 4.93
C PRO A 83 8.88 3.20 3.68
N GLN A 84 8.66 2.61 2.50
CA GLN A 84 8.85 3.36 1.27
C GLN A 84 7.60 4.21 1.08
N GLU A 85 7.73 5.50 1.34
CA GLU A 85 6.82 6.47 0.75
C GLU A 85 7.09 6.43 -0.77
N ILE A 86 6.17 5.84 -1.52
CA ILE A 86 6.24 5.89 -2.98
C ILE A 86 5.82 7.31 -3.35
N GLU A 87 6.80 8.16 -3.59
CA GLU A 87 6.55 9.47 -4.14
C GLU A 87 5.89 9.31 -5.51
N ILE A 88 4.69 9.86 -5.65
CA ILE A 88 3.94 9.79 -6.90
C ILE A 88 4.41 10.95 -7.77
N ILE A 89 5.26 10.63 -8.73
CA ILE A 89 5.81 11.61 -9.67
C ILE A 89 4.75 11.92 -10.74
N PRO A 90 4.34 13.19 -10.90
CA PRO A 90 3.42 13.61 -11.95
C PRO A 90 3.97 13.30 -13.33
N GLN A 91 3.15 12.72 -14.20
CA GLN A 91 3.55 12.39 -15.58
C GLN A 91 2.45 12.80 -16.57
N ASP A 92 2.83 13.49 -17.65
CA ASP A 92 1.93 13.86 -18.74
C ASP A 92 1.58 12.64 -19.61
N ILE A 93 0.65 11.83 -19.10
CA ILE A 93 0.16 10.63 -19.75
C ILE A 93 -1.30 10.89 -20.16
N PRO A 94 -1.67 10.68 -21.43
CA PRO A 94 -3.05 10.81 -21.86
C PRO A 94 -3.98 9.86 -21.09
N ILE A 95 -5.05 10.40 -20.51
CA ILE A 95 -6.11 9.65 -19.82
C ILE A 95 -7.48 10.07 -20.37
N ASP A 96 -8.37 9.11 -20.43
CA ASP A 96 -9.75 9.31 -20.90
C ASP A 96 -10.64 9.64 -19.69
N ILE A 97 -10.88 10.96 -19.47
CA ILE A 97 -11.76 11.45 -18.39
C ILE A 97 -13.18 11.51 -18.91
N VAL A 98 -14.05 10.68 -18.34
CA VAL A 98 -15.46 10.57 -18.70
C VAL A 98 -16.32 11.60 -17.96
N TYR A 99 -15.94 11.92 -16.74
CA TYR A 99 -16.62 12.90 -15.89
C TYR A 99 -15.63 13.49 -14.89
N GLU A 100 -15.77 14.77 -14.56
CA GLU A 100 -15.01 15.44 -13.52
C GLU A 100 -15.83 16.59 -12.94
N ASP A 101 -15.85 16.71 -11.60
CA ASP A 101 -16.37 17.85 -10.85
C ASP A 101 -15.37 18.29 -9.76
N GLU A 102 -15.85 19.01 -8.74
CA GLU A 102 -15.00 19.52 -7.64
C GLU A 102 -14.54 18.39 -6.70
N ASP A 103 -15.31 17.32 -6.57
CA ASP A 103 -15.12 16.26 -5.58
C ASP A 103 -14.53 14.98 -6.16
N LEU A 104 -14.81 14.69 -7.44
CA LEU A 104 -14.44 13.40 -8.03
C LEU A 104 -14.09 13.48 -9.53
N VAL A 105 -13.36 12.46 -9.97
CA VAL A 105 -13.07 12.18 -11.38
C VAL A 105 -13.45 10.74 -11.71
N VAL A 106 -14.08 10.53 -12.87
CA VAL A 106 -14.32 9.21 -13.46
C VAL A 106 -13.43 9.03 -14.68
N VAL A 107 -12.57 8.04 -14.65
CA VAL A 107 -11.60 7.75 -15.72
C VAL A 107 -11.92 6.42 -16.37
N ASN A 108 -11.94 6.37 -17.69
CA ASN A 108 -11.98 5.12 -18.45
C ASN A 108 -10.54 4.61 -18.64
N LYS A 109 -10.11 3.70 -17.76
CA LYS A 109 -8.74 3.18 -17.79
C LYS A 109 -8.52 2.24 -18.98
N PRO A 110 -7.48 2.46 -19.78
CA PRO A 110 -7.12 1.50 -20.84
C PRO A 110 -6.50 0.22 -20.27
N ALA A 111 -6.44 -0.83 -21.10
CA ALA A 111 -5.61 -2.00 -20.81
C ALA A 111 -4.11 -1.63 -20.76
N ASN A 112 -3.31 -2.50 -20.15
CA ASN A 112 -1.85 -2.34 -19.95
C ASN A 112 -1.43 -1.17 -19.05
N MET A 113 -2.36 -0.47 -18.39
CA MET A 113 -2.06 0.60 -17.44
C MET A 113 -2.30 0.10 -16.02
N VAL A 114 -1.27 0.20 -15.18
CA VAL A 114 -1.36 -0.06 -13.73
C VAL A 114 -2.01 1.14 -13.06
N VAL A 115 -2.86 0.90 -12.06
CA VAL A 115 -3.57 1.99 -11.36
C VAL A 115 -2.66 2.73 -10.39
N HIS A 116 -1.94 2.01 -9.53
CA HIS A 116 -1.10 2.60 -8.46
C HIS A 116 0.36 2.16 -8.60
N PRO A 117 1.34 3.07 -8.41
CA PRO A 117 2.75 2.70 -8.41
C PRO A 117 3.05 1.58 -7.41
N GLY A 118 3.90 0.66 -7.81
CA GLY A 118 4.29 -0.47 -6.97
C GLY A 118 5.52 -1.18 -7.52
N TYR A 119 5.90 -2.29 -6.91
CA TYR A 119 7.09 -3.04 -7.29
C TYR A 119 7.10 -3.38 -8.79
N GLY A 120 8.12 -2.90 -9.49
CA GLY A 120 8.28 -3.07 -10.94
C GLY A 120 7.46 -2.11 -11.81
N ASN A 121 6.60 -1.25 -11.23
CA ASN A 121 5.78 -0.27 -11.96
C ASN A 121 5.70 1.04 -11.17
N TYR A 122 6.81 1.74 -11.05
CA TYR A 122 6.88 3.02 -10.30
C TYR A 122 6.42 4.21 -11.13
N TYR A 123 6.38 4.08 -12.44
CA TYR A 123 6.04 5.10 -13.42
C TYR A 123 5.01 4.58 -14.42
N GLY A 124 4.38 5.47 -15.16
CA GLY A 124 3.41 5.11 -16.18
C GLY A 124 2.07 4.61 -15.65
N THR A 125 1.74 4.92 -14.38
CA THR A 125 0.49 4.48 -13.77
C THR A 125 -0.60 5.53 -13.90
N LEU A 126 -1.85 5.12 -13.72
CA LEU A 126 -2.98 6.03 -13.72
C LEU A 126 -2.82 7.13 -12.67
N LEU A 127 -2.29 6.78 -11.50
CA LEU A 127 -2.08 7.74 -10.42
C LEU A 127 -1.04 8.80 -10.78
N ASN A 128 0.04 8.45 -11.50
CA ASN A 128 1.01 9.43 -12.01
C ASN A 128 0.34 10.42 -12.99
N ALA A 129 -0.53 9.92 -13.88
CA ALA A 129 -1.26 10.73 -14.84
C ALA A 129 -2.28 11.66 -14.17
N LEU A 130 -3.03 11.14 -13.19
CA LEU A 130 -4.01 11.92 -12.44
C LEU A 130 -3.36 13.02 -11.59
N THR A 131 -2.22 12.73 -10.96
CA THR A 131 -1.46 13.74 -10.22
C THR A 131 -1.06 14.90 -11.14
N PHE A 132 -0.53 14.59 -12.33
CA PHE A 132 -0.20 15.62 -13.32
C PHE A 132 -1.45 16.40 -13.78
N HIS A 133 -2.56 15.71 -14.04
CA HIS A 133 -3.81 16.34 -14.46
C HIS A 133 -4.34 17.31 -13.39
N PHE A 134 -4.30 16.91 -12.12
CA PHE A 134 -4.74 17.76 -11.01
C PHE A 134 -3.84 18.98 -10.82
N GLU A 135 -2.52 18.79 -10.83
CA GLU A 135 -1.56 19.91 -10.73
C GLU A 135 -1.73 20.93 -11.87
N LYS A 136 -1.84 20.45 -13.11
CA LYS A 136 -1.99 21.28 -14.30
C LYS A 136 -3.28 22.11 -14.28
N ASN A 137 -4.36 21.57 -13.74
CA ASN A 137 -5.67 22.21 -13.70
C ASN A 137 -5.96 22.98 -12.41
N HIS A 138 -5.08 22.87 -11.42
CA HIS A 138 -5.21 23.59 -10.16
C HIS A 138 -4.89 25.08 -10.35
N LYS A 139 -5.88 25.95 -10.08
CA LYS A 139 -5.77 27.41 -10.26
C LYS A 139 -5.82 28.17 -8.93
N ALA A 140 -6.08 27.46 -7.82
CA ALA A 140 -6.15 28.08 -6.49
C ALA A 140 -4.74 28.25 -5.88
N GLU A 141 -4.62 29.13 -4.89
CA GLU A 141 -3.40 29.21 -4.08
C GLU A 141 -3.30 27.97 -3.18
N GLY A 142 -2.12 27.37 -3.13
CA GLY A 142 -1.84 26.18 -2.33
C GLY A 142 -1.45 24.96 -3.14
N GLU A 143 -1.38 23.81 -2.47
CA GLU A 143 -1.07 22.54 -3.12
C GLU A 143 -2.29 22.02 -3.91
N ALA A 144 -2.03 21.41 -5.06
CA ALA A 144 -3.08 20.73 -5.81
C ALA A 144 -3.65 19.55 -5.00
N PRO A 145 -4.95 19.24 -5.16
CA PRO A 145 -5.55 18.08 -4.53
C PRO A 145 -4.82 16.81 -4.96
N LYS A 146 -4.72 15.83 -4.05
CA LYS A 146 -4.09 14.54 -4.35
C LYS A 146 -5.15 13.53 -4.80
N PRO A 147 -4.94 12.79 -5.90
CA PRO A 147 -5.89 11.79 -6.34
C PRO A 147 -6.00 10.64 -5.33
N LEU A 148 -7.20 10.42 -4.80
CA LEU A 148 -7.52 9.37 -3.84
C LEU A 148 -8.31 8.24 -4.53
N LEU A 149 -7.67 7.09 -4.68
CA LEU A 149 -8.27 5.93 -5.33
C LEU A 149 -9.31 5.28 -4.41
N VAL A 150 -10.56 5.21 -4.85
CA VAL A 150 -11.65 4.55 -4.13
C VAL A 150 -11.62 3.03 -4.34
N HIS A 151 -11.20 2.61 -5.53
CA HIS A 151 -11.05 1.21 -5.93
C HIS A 151 -10.00 1.07 -7.03
N ARG A 152 -9.72 -0.15 -7.42
CA ARG A 152 -8.78 -0.44 -8.52
C ARG A 152 -9.28 -1.61 -9.37
N ILE A 153 -8.80 -1.66 -10.60
CA ILE A 153 -8.92 -2.80 -11.51
C ILE A 153 -7.53 -3.21 -11.96
N ASP A 154 -7.39 -4.44 -12.44
CA ASP A 154 -6.10 -4.98 -12.84
C ASP A 154 -5.47 -4.26 -14.04
N LYS A 155 -4.17 -4.43 -14.24
CA LYS A 155 -3.39 -3.81 -15.31
C LYS A 155 -4.06 -3.97 -16.68
N ASP A 156 -4.45 -5.18 -17.01
CA ASP A 156 -4.95 -5.54 -18.34
C ASP A 156 -6.49 -5.40 -18.47
N THR A 157 -7.16 -5.04 -17.36
CA THR A 157 -8.59 -4.77 -17.33
C THR A 157 -8.85 -3.33 -17.74
N THR A 158 -9.82 -3.13 -18.65
CA THR A 158 -10.35 -1.82 -19.00
C THR A 158 -11.60 -1.51 -18.20
N GLY A 159 -11.92 -0.23 -18.04
CA GLY A 159 -13.19 0.18 -17.43
C GLY A 159 -13.11 1.47 -16.63
N LEU A 160 -14.26 1.82 -16.07
CA LEU A 160 -14.41 3.05 -15.32
C LEU A 160 -13.84 2.92 -13.90
N LEU A 161 -13.08 3.92 -13.51
CA LEU A 161 -12.53 4.08 -12.16
C LEU A 161 -13.02 5.42 -11.59
N LEU A 162 -13.49 5.34 -10.34
CA LEU A 162 -13.83 6.52 -9.56
C LEU A 162 -12.62 6.93 -8.70
N VAL A 163 -12.28 8.20 -8.74
CA VAL A 163 -11.17 8.80 -7.99
C VAL A 163 -11.68 10.04 -7.27
N ALA A 164 -11.49 10.12 -5.96
CA ALA A 164 -11.83 11.31 -5.19
C ALA A 164 -10.72 12.36 -5.29
N LYS A 165 -11.10 13.63 -5.18
CA LYS A 165 -10.18 14.79 -5.21
C LYS A 165 -9.90 15.32 -3.81
N ASN A 166 -10.74 14.96 -2.82
CA ASN A 166 -10.65 15.41 -1.43
C ASN A 166 -10.71 14.22 -0.48
#